data_c00104cad975542a850e91fbe2cc342d
#
_entry.id   c00104cad975542a850e91fbe2cc342d
#
_cell.length_a   1.000
_cell.length_b   1.000
_cell.length_c   1.000
_cell.angle_alpha   90.00
_cell.angle_beta   90.00
_cell.angle_gamma   90.00
#
_symmetry.space_group_name_H-M   'P 1'
#
loop_
_entity.id
_entity.type
_entity.pdbx_description
1 polymer ?
#
loop_
_entity_poly.entity_id
_entity_poly.type
_entity_poly.pdbx_seq_one_letter_code
_entity_poly.pdbx_strand_id
1 'polypeptide(L)'
;MAMTADQFPDDPDVLKAMVLARDVENARLTQIIKELQRHRFGRRAESLPEDQLLLGLEEAEQIEAAGEEEAEHADPVMRKERAAKRRSNRGSLPPHLPRIEMVVDIKDHACPCCRNDLHQIGEDVSERLDIVPAQLRVIVVRRPKYACRACEDVVVQAPAPARLIEGGLPTEATVAQVLVPKYADHLPLYRQAQIYARQGINLDRSTLADWVGRAAWHLRPVHERLLETLKSSPKLFADETTAPVLDPGRGKTKTGQLWAYARDDRPWGGSDPPGVAYIYAPDRKAERPLAHLAGFAGILQVDGYGGYRVLAGKSGVTLAFCWAHVRRRFYELAAANPAPIASEALRRIAELYRVENDIRGQSAGERRTAREERSRPLLAEFEPWLREKLGLISQKTKLAEAIRYTLSRWEGLTRFLDDGRIEIDSNTVERSIRPIALNRKNALFAGSDGCAEHWAAIASLIETCKLNDVEPLGYLANVLSRIVNGHPNSQIDDLLPLAYITAPELQAVA
;
A
#
# COMPACT_ATOMS: atom_id res chain seq x y z
N MET A 1 -1.75 31.30 -11.28
CA MET A 1 -1.13 32.59 -11.71
C MET A 1 -1.95 33.74 -11.13
N ALA A 2 -1.32 34.78 -10.60
CA ALA A 2 -2.06 35.98 -10.18
C ALA A 2 -2.52 36.74 -11.40
N MET A 3 -3.79 37.15 -11.43
CA MET A 3 -4.35 38.00 -12.50
C MET A 3 -3.74 39.40 -12.40
N THR A 4 -3.40 39.97 -13.57
CA THR A 4 -2.95 41.40 -13.67
C THR A 4 -4.13 42.32 -13.73
N ALA A 5 -3.93 43.64 -13.41
CA ALA A 5 -5.02 44.62 -13.34
C ALA A 5 -5.85 44.70 -14.63
N ASP A 6 -5.22 44.55 -15.79
CA ASP A 6 -5.87 44.60 -17.12
C ASP A 6 -6.76 43.38 -17.43
N GLN A 7 -6.77 42.37 -16.58
CA GLN A 7 -7.58 41.15 -16.74
C GLN A 7 -8.86 41.16 -15.91
N PHE A 8 -9.13 42.24 -15.16
CA PHE A 8 -10.38 42.38 -14.42
C PHE A 8 -11.47 42.98 -15.34
N PRO A 9 -12.70 42.42 -15.28
CA PRO A 9 -13.82 43.00 -16.02
C PRO A 9 -14.22 44.36 -15.43
N ASP A 10 -14.60 45.32 -16.28
CA ASP A 10 -15.06 46.63 -15.87
C ASP A 10 -16.51 46.64 -15.30
N ASP A 11 -17.22 45.52 -15.42
CA ASP A 11 -18.59 45.37 -14.92
C ASP A 11 -18.60 45.17 -13.39
N PRO A 12 -19.22 46.08 -12.62
CA PRO A 12 -19.27 45.98 -11.17
C PRO A 12 -19.97 44.71 -10.63
N ASP A 13 -20.93 44.14 -11.34
CA ASP A 13 -21.67 42.99 -10.88
C ASP A 13 -20.87 41.72 -11.12
N VAL A 14 -20.10 41.65 -12.22
CA VAL A 14 -19.14 40.58 -12.48
C VAL A 14 -17.99 40.64 -11.46
N LEU A 15 -17.48 41.82 -11.13
CA LEU A 15 -16.48 42.02 -10.07
C LEU A 15 -16.96 41.57 -8.71
N LYS A 16 -18.19 41.92 -8.33
CA LYS A 16 -18.81 41.44 -7.07
C LYS A 16 -18.92 39.91 -7.04
N ALA A 17 -19.36 39.27 -8.12
CA ALA A 17 -19.44 37.83 -8.21
C ALA A 17 -18.04 37.16 -8.07
N MET A 18 -17.01 37.75 -8.69
CA MET A 18 -15.63 37.29 -8.55
C MET A 18 -15.09 37.46 -7.13
N VAL A 19 -15.39 38.54 -6.46
CA VAL A 19 -15.00 38.78 -5.05
C VAL A 19 -15.69 37.77 -4.14
N LEU A 20 -16.99 37.56 -4.29
CA LEU A 20 -17.73 36.57 -3.49
C LEU A 20 -17.20 35.14 -3.72
N ALA A 21 -16.89 34.76 -4.95
CA ALA A 21 -16.27 33.46 -5.26
C ALA A 21 -14.89 33.31 -4.62
N ARG A 22 -14.09 34.41 -4.62
CA ARG A 22 -12.79 34.42 -3.93
C ARG A 22 -12.90 34.36 -2.42
N ASP A 23 -13.90 35.00 -1.84
CA ASP A 23 -14.15 34.96 -0.38
C ASP A 23 -14.58 33.56 0.05
N VAL A 24 -15.40 32.86 -0.73
CA VAL A 24 -15.77 31.45 -0.49
C VAL A 24 -14.52 30.55 -0.56
N GLU A 25 -13.68 30.71 -1.58
CA GLU A 25 -12.45 29.96 -1.71
C GLU A 25 -11.45 30.28 -0.58
N ASN A 26 -11.31 31.54 -0.18
CA ASN A 26 -10.48 31.94 0.96
C ASN A 26 -11.00 31.35 2.27
N ALA A 27 -12.32 31.31 2.49
CA ALA A 27 -12.93 30.68 3.65
C ALA A 27 -12.62 29.17 3.67
N ARG A 28 -12.75 28.49 2.52
CA ARG A 28 -12.39 27.07 2.33
C ARG A 28 -10.92 26.81 2.64
N LEU A 29 -10.00 27.57 2.03
CA LEU A 29 -8.55 27.45 2.27
C LEU A 29 -8.20 27.74 3.72
N THR A 30 -8.87 28.71 4.36
CA THR A 30 -8.69 29.04 5.77
C THR A 30 -9.16 27.89 6.68
N GLN A 31 -10.25 27.22 6.32
CA GLN A 31 -10.73 26.03 7.01
C GLN A 31 -9.70 24.89 6.92
N ILE A 32 -9.22 24.59 5.72
CA ILE A 32 -8.17 23.59 5.47
C ILE A 32 -6.90 23.92 6.26
N ILE A 33 -6.47 25.20 6.26
CA ILE A 33 -5.32 25.66 7.03
C ILE A 33 -5.55 25.50 8.54
N LYS A 34 -6.74 25.83 9.04
CA LYS A 34 -7.09 25.64 10.46
C LYS A 34 -7.09 24.17 10.87
N GLU A 35 -7.58 23.27 10.03
CA GLU A 35 -7.54 21.83 10.26
C GLU A 35 -6.11 21.30 10.22
N LEU A 36 -5.33 21.68 9.22
CA LEU A 36 -3.90 21.37 9.13
C LEU A 36 -3.11 21.90 10.33
N GLN A 37 -3.42 23.13 10.81
CA GLN A 37 -2.80 23.71 11.99
C GLN A 37 -3.26 23.03 13.29
N ARG A 38 -4.53 22.67 13.43
CA ARG A 38 -5.08 21.94 14.58
C ARG A 38 -4.40 20.59 14.75
N HIS A 39 -4.08 19.93 13.65
CA HIS A 39 -3.35 18.68 13.64
C HIS A 39 -1.83 18.84 13.85
N ARG A 40 -1.27 20.01 13.53
CA ARG A 40 0.17 20.29 13.65
C ARG A 40 0.60 20.80 15.03
N PHE A 41 -0.30 21.43 15.80
CA PHE A 41 0.01 22.13 17.05
C PHE A 41 -0.76 21.64 18.28
N GLY A 42 -1.61 20.63 18.15
CA GLY A 42 -2.27 19.99 19.29
C GLY A 42 -1.26 19.23 20.17
N ARG A 43 -1.40 19.34 21.48
CA ARG A 43 -0.47 18.90 22.54
C ARG A 43 -0.21 17.37 22.58
N ARG A 44 -0.30 16.59 21.53
CA ARG A 44 0.09 15.15 21.36
C ARG A 44 -0.21 14.66 19.92
N ALA A 45 -0.08 15.51 18.91
CA ALA A 45 -0.24 15.05 17.55
C ALA A 45 1.08 14.41 17.07
N GLU A 46 1.08 13.11 16.92
CA GLU A 46 1.92 12.47 15.91
C GLU A 46 1.63 13.17 14.58
N SER A 47 2.68 13.49 13.80
CA SER A 47 2.50 14.03 12.45
C SER A 47 1.55 13.09 11.70
N LEU A 48 0.40 13.61 11.28
CA LEU A 48 -0.56 12.83 10.50
C LEU A 48 0.14 12.32 9.23
N PRO A 49 0.09 11.02 8.94
CA PRO A 49 0.47 10.52 7.62
C PRO A 49 -0.35 11.22 6.54
N GLU A 50 0.21 11.35 5.32
CA GLU A 50 -0.49 11.91 4.15
C GLU A 50 -1.91 11.34 3.97
N ASP A 51 -2.11 10.07 4.29
CA ASP A 51 -3.41 9.39 4.20
C ASP A 51 -4.49 9.94 5.15
N GLN A 52 -4.12 10.58 6.27
CA GLN A 52 -5.09 11.26 7.15
C GLN A 52 -5.38 12.69 6.69
N LEU A 53 -4.48 13.30 5.91
CA LEU A 53 -4.77 14.51 5.19
C LEU A 53 -5.81 14.26 4.09
N LEU A 54 -5.74 13.10 3.43
CA LEU A 54 -6.72 12.67 2.43
C LEU A 54 -8.13 12.54 3.01
N LEU A 55 -8.31 12.04 4.24
CA LEU A 55 -9.64 11.95 4.89
C LEU A 55 -10.29 13.34 5.09
N GLY A 56 -9.49 14.34 5.46
CA GLY A 56 -10.00 15.72 5.57
C GLY A 56 -10.32 16.35 4.21
N LEU A 57 -9.61 15.93 3.16
CA LEU A 57 -9.91 16.33 1.78
C LEU A 57 -11.18 15.65 1.25
N GLU A 58 -11.41 14.38 1.58
CA GLU A 58 -12.64 13.66 1.20
C GLU A 58 -13.90 14.33 1.75
N GLU A 59 -13.89 14.81 3.01
CA GLU A 59 -15.01 15.55 3.58
C GLU A 59 -15.24 16.88 2.85
N ALA A 60 -14.17 17.60 2.49
CA ALA A 60 -14.28 18.84 1.73
C ALA A 60 -14.81 18.59 0.31
N GLU A 61 -14.35 17.55 -0.36
CA GLU A 61 -14.82 17.11 -1.68
C GLU A 61 -16.31 16.70 -1.65
N GLN A 62 -16.78 16.06 -0.59
CA GLN A 62 -18.19 15.71 -0.42
C GLN A 62 -19.09 16.95 -0.27
N ILE A 63 -18.64 17.95 0.49
CA ILE A 63 -19.37 19.22 0.65
C ILE A 63 -19.42 19.98 -0.67
N GLU A 64 -18.32 20.00 -1.42
CA GLU A 64 -18.25 20.63 -2.73
C GLU A 64 -19.17 19.93 -3.74
N ALA A 65 -19.17 18.59 -3.76
CA ALA A 65 -20.04 17.80 -4.62
C ALA A 65 -21.52 18.03 -4.31
N ALA A 66 -21.90 18.15 -3.03
CA ALA A 66 -23.27 18.47 -2.63
C ALA A 66 -23.70 19.87 -3.10
N GLY A 67 -22.82 20.87 -2.98
CA GLY A 67 -23.07 22.23 -3.49
C GLY A 67 -23.13 22.29 -5.03
N GLU A 68 -22.34 21.46 -5.70
CA GLU A 68 -22.40 21.31 -7.16
C GLU A 68 -23.73 20.69 -7.62
N GLU A 69 -24.23 19.68 -6.93
CA GLU A 69 -25.53 19.04 -7.19
C GLU A 69 -26.66 20.06 -7.07
N GLU A 70 -26.67 20.86 -6.00
CA GLU A 70 -27.66 21.89 -5.77
C GLU A 70 -27.63 22.95 -6.89
N ALA A 71 -26.44 23.39 -7.33
CA ALA A 71 -26.28 24.32 -8.43
C ALA A 71 -26.73 23.72 -9.79
N GLU A 72 -26.49 22.44 -10.05
CA GLU A 72 -26.95 21.75 -11.25
C GLU A 72 -28.48 21.56 -11.30
N HIS A 73 -29.12 21.40 -10.15
CA HIS A 73 -30.58 21.39 -10.06
C HIS A 73 -31.20 22.74 -10.36
N ALA A 74 -30.51 23.83 -9.98
CA ALA A 74 -30.99 25.20 -10.21
C ALA A 74 -30.79 25.68 -11.65
N ASP A 75 -29.78 25.20 -12.38
CA ASP A 75 -29.44 25.65 -13.74
C ASP A 75 -29.25 24.47 -14.72
N PRO A 76 -30.20 24.26 -15.67
CA PRO A 76 -30.11 23.20 -16.67
C PRO A 76 -28.94 23.35 -17.67
N VAL A 77 -28.43 24.56 -17.91
CA VAL A 77 -27.29 24.81 -18.81
C VAL A 77 -26.02 24.36 -18.14
N MET A 78 -25.80 24.77 -16.89
CA MET A 78 -24.66 24.36 -16.07
C MET A 78 -24.61 22.83 -15.88
N ARG A 79 -25.77 22.19 -15.72
CA ARG A 79 -25.90 20.73 -15.64
C ARG A 79 -25.37 20.04 -16.90
N LYS A 80 -25.70 20.53 -18.10
CA LYS A 80 -25.21 19.96 -19.38
C LYS A 80 -23.70 20.12 -19.53
N GLU A 81 -23.16 21.29 -19.23
CA GLU A 81 -21.72 21.57 -19.35
C GLU A 81 -20.89 20.69 -18.38
N ARG A 82 -21.34 20.58 -17.12
CA ARG A 82 -20.68 19.73 -16.12
C ARG A 82 -20.81 18.24 -16.44
N ALA A 83 -21.96 17.81 -16.98
CA ALA A 83 -22.13 16.43 -17.46
C ALA A 83 -21.17 16.09 -18.59
N ALA A 84 -20.96 17.00 -19.55
CA ALA A 84 -20.00 16.83 -20.62
C ALA A 84 -18.56 16.74 -20.09
N LYS A 85 -18.19 17.60 -19.13
CA LYS A 85 -16.88 17.59 -18.47
C LYS A 85 -16.65 16.29 -17.69
N ARG A 86 -17.63 15.80 -16.93
CA ARG A 86 -17.55 14.52 -16.21
C ARG A 86 -17.37 13.35 -17.19
N ARG A 87 -18.08 13.34 -18.32
CA ARG A 87 -17.93 12.32 -19.36
C ARG A 87 -16.52 12.32 -19.97
N SER A 88 -15.95 13.48 -20.23
CA SER A 88 -14.58 13.62 -20.74
C SER A 88 -13.53 13.11 -19.75
N ASN A 89 -13.69 13.43 -18.47
CA ASN A 89 -12.72 13.07 -17.42
C ASN A 89 -12.78 11.59 -17.02
N ARG A 90 -13.96 10.97 -17.12
CA ARG A 90 -14.18 9.58 -16.67
C ARG A 90 -13.53 8.54 -17.57
N GLY A 91 -13.41 8.80 -18.87
CA GLY A 91 -12.97 7.81 -19.86
C GLY A 91 -14.01 6.69 -20.10
N SER A 92 -13.58 5.62 -20.75
CA SER A 92 -14.40 4.43 -21.00
C SER A 92 -14.39 3.47 -19.80
N LEU A 93 -15.48 2.76 -19.57
CA LEU A 93 -15.53 1.69 -18.59
C LEU A 93 -14.64 0.50 -19.03
N PRO A 94 -14.01 -0.23 -18.09
CA PRO A 94 -13.12 -1.34 -18.40
C PRO A 94 -13.77 -2.39 -19.30
N PRO A 95 -13.11 -2.84 -20.40
CA PRO A 95 -13.71 -3.73 -21.39
C PRO A 95 -13.97 -5.16 -20.85
N HIS A 96 -13.24 -5.57 -19.80
CA HIS A 96 -13.39 -6.91 -19.21
C HIS A 96 -14.64 -7.08 -18.33
N LEU A 97 -15.30 -5.99 -17.93
CA LEU A 97 -16.52 -6.09 -17.13
C LEU A 97 -17.68 -6.61 -17.99
N PRO A 98 -18.51 -7.54 -17.46
CA PRO A 98 -19.70 -8.01 -18.18
C PRO A 98 -20.68 -6.86 -18.45
N ARG A 99 -21.27 -6.85 -19.64
CA ARG A 99 -22.29 -5.88 -20.06
C ARG A 99 -23.65 -6.57 -20.06
N ILE A 100 -24.60 -5.96 -19.37
CA ILE A 100 -26.00 -6.38 -19.37
C ILE A 100 -26.74 -5.32 -20.17
N GLU A 101 -27.24 -5.70 -21.34
CA GLU A 101 -28.00 -4.83 -22.20
C GLU A 101 -29.43 -4.71 -21.73
N MET A 102 -29.93 -3.50 -21.60
CA MET A 102 -31.29 -3.17 -21.28
C MET A 102 -31.86 -2.26 -22.35
N VAL A 103 -32.75 -2.80 -23.17
CA VAL A 103 -33.45 -2.03 -24.22
C VAL A 103 -34.65 -1.34 -23.58
N VAL A 104 -34.66 -0.01 -23.68
CA VAL A 104 -35.81 0.81 -23.29
C VAL A 104 -36.46 1.34 -24.55
N ASP A 105 -37.54 0.73 -24.93
CA ASP A 105 -38.25 1.04 -26.16
C ASP A 105 -39.58 1.78 -25.89
N ILE A 106 -40.11 2.41 -26.93
CA ILE A 106 -41.41 3.07 -26.92
C ILE A 106 -42.55 2.00 -26.81
N LYS A 107 -43.64 2.33 -26.13
CA LYS A 107 -44.74 1.41 -25.94
C LYS A 107 -45.64 1.27 -27.18
N ASP A 108 -45.69 2.29 -28.03
CA ASP A 108 -46.52 2.36 -29.23
C ASP A 108 -45.65 2.74 -30.42
N HIS A 109 -45.57 1.89 -31.42
CA HIS A 109 -44.83 2.09 -32.65
C HIS A 109 -45.65 2.76 -33.75
N ALA A 110 -46.87 3.23 -33.45
CA ALA A 110 -47.69 4.01 -34.38
C ALA A 110 -47.33 5.51 -34.34
N CYS A 111 -47.17 6.12 -35.51
CA CYS A 111 -46.89 7.55 -35.59
C CYS A 111 -48.04 8.38 -34.96
N PRO A 112 -47.71 9.30 -34.05
CA PRO A 112 -48.75 10.09 -33.35
C PRO A 112 -49.54 11.02 -34.27
N CYS A 113 -49.03 11.34 -35.48
CA CYS A 113 -49.70 12.25 -36.42
C CYS A 113 -50.49 11.53 -37.52
N CYS A 114 -49.98 10.41 -38.08
CA CYS A 114 -50.61 9.73 -39.23
C CYS A 114 -50.95 8.26 -38.97
N ARG A 115 -50.65 7.72 -37.77
CA ARG A 115 -50.92 6.33 -37.35
C ARG A 115 -50.20 5.23 -38.15
N ASN A 116 -49.30 5.58 -39.10
CA ASN A 116 -48.45 4.61 -39.79
C ASN A 116 -47.36 4.09 -38.87
N ASP A 117 -46.83 2.90 -39.18
CA ASP A 117 -45.75 2.28 -38.39
C ASP A 117 -44.47 3.13 -38.43
N LEU A 118 -43.88 3.32 -37.28
CA LEU A 118 -42.59 3.94 -37.12
C LEU A 118 -41.46 2.93 -37.41
N HIS A 119 -40.38 3.39 -38.05
CA HIS A 119 -39.18 2.58 -38.27
C HIS A 119 -38.04 3.16 -37.45
N GLN A 120 -37.17 2.29 -36.92
CA GLN A 120 -36.01 2.70 -36.15
C GLN A 120 -34.99 3.41 -37.04
N ILE A 121 -34.56 4.60 -36.66
CA ILE A 121 -33.59 5.41 -37.39
C ILE A 121 -32.21 5.50 -36.68
N GLY A 122 -32.14 4.99 -35.46
CA GLY A 122 -30.92 4.96 -34.64
C GLY A 122 -31.23 4.61 -33.20
N GLU A 123 -30.22 4.57 -32.41
CA GLU A 123 -30.31 4.37 -30.96
C GLU A 123 -29.25 5.19 -30.22
N ASP A 124 -29.60 5.62 -29.02
CA ASP A 124 -28.65 6.24 -28.09
C ASP A 124 -28.19 5.19 -27.08
N VAL A 125 -26.88 4.95 -27.04
CA VAL A 125 -26.28 4.01 -26.11
C VAL A 125 -25.59 4.76 -24.97
N SER A 126 -25.88 4.35 -23.72
CA SER A 126 -25.23 4.86 -22.53
C SER A 126 -24.78 3.73 -21.61
N GLU A 127 -23.55 3.81 -21.11
CA GLU A 127 -23.03 2.83 -20.14
C GLU A 127 -23.03 3.42 -18.74
N ARG A 128 -23.46 2.61 -17.76
CA ARG A 128 -23.41 2.91 -16.32
C ARG A 128 -22.75 1.77 -15.60
N LEU A 129 -21.87 2.10 -14.61
CA LEU A 129 -21.32 1.09 -13.71
C LEU A 129 -22.42 0.63 -12.73
N ASP A 130 -22.60 -0.67 -12.63
CA ASP A 130 -23.49 -1.31 -11.65
C ASP A 130 -22.70 -2.28 -10.77
N ILE A 131 -23.25 -2.65 -9.62
CA ILE A 131 -22.67 -3.59 -8.68
C ILE A 131 -23.68 -4.66 -8.28
N VAL A 132 -23.27 -5.93 -8.42
CA VAL A 132 -23.95 -7.05 -7.79
C VAL A 132 -23.27 -7.32 -6.46
N PRO A 133 -23.94 -7.20 -5.32
CA PRO A 133 -23.35 -7.50 -4.02
C PRO A 133 -22.80 -8.93 -3.97
N ALA A 134 -21.65 -9.12 -3.29
CA ALA A 134 -21.08 -10.45 -3.10
C ALA A 134 -22.10 -11.40 -2.48
N GLN A 135 -22.33 -12.55 -3.12
CA GLN A 135 -23.29 -13.56 -2.67
C GLN A 135 -22.57 -14.71 -1.99
N LEU A 136 -23.00 -15.01 -0.76
CA LEU A 136 -22.61 -16.24 -0.08
C LEU A 136 -23.47 -17.39 -0.60
N ARG A 137 -22.84 -18.54 -0.89
CA ARG A 137 -23.51 -19.75 -1.38
C ARG A 137 -23.10 -20.97 -0.59
N VAL A 138 -23.97 -21.98 -0.53
CA VAL A 138 -23.69 -23.26 0.11
C VAL A 138 -23.30 -24.29 -0.95
N ILE A 139 -22.13 -24.90 -0.80
CA ILE A 139 -21.71 -26.04 -1.63
C ILE A 139 -22.18 -27.31 -0.94
N VAL A 140 -23.11 -28.03 -1.57
CA VAL A 140 -23.61 -29.31 -1.08
C VAL A 140 -22.87 -30.44 -1.76
N VAL A 141 -21.97 -31.12 -1.03
CA VAL A 141 -21.24 -32.28 -1.52
C VAL A 141 -22.03 -33.56 -1.19
N ARG A 142 -22.51 -34.27 -2.20
CA ARG A 142 -23.19 -35.57 -2.06
C ARG A 142 -22.22 -36.67 -2.46
N ARG A 143 -22.05 -37.66 -1.59
CA ARG A 143 -21.18 -38.84 -1.81
C ARG A 143 -22.03 -40.10 -1.68
N PRO A 144 -22.54 -40.65 -2.78
CA PRO A 144 -23.30 -41.91 -2.75
C PRO A 144 -22.44 -43.06 -2.22
N LYS A 145 -23.10 -43.97 -1.51
CA LYS A 145 -22.53 -45.25 -1.05
C LYS A 145 -23.10 -46.36 -1.87
N TYR A 146 -22.27 -47.28 -2.27
CA TYR A 146 -22.66 -48.45 -3.07
C TYR A 146 -22.32 -49.73 -2.32
N ALA A 147 -23.24 -50.67 -2.27
CA ALA A 147 -23.01 -51.98 -1.71
C ALA A 147 -23.30 -53.05 -2.78
N CYS A 148 -22.50 -54.15 -2.72
CA CYS A 148 -22.75 -55.31 -3.59
C CYS A 148 -23.87 -56.19 -3.01
N ARG A 149 -24.88 -56.44 -3.80
CA ARG A 149 -26.01 -57.33 -3.37
C ARG A 149 -25.62 -58.80 -3.34
N ALA A 150 -24.51 -59.16 -3.99
CA ALA A 150 -24.08 -60.58 -4.09
C ALA A 150 -23.18 -60.99 -2.92
N CYS A 151 -22.32 -60.13 -2.41
CA CYS A 151 -21.39 -60.43 -1.34
C CYS A 151 -21.69 -59.75 0.00
N GLU A 152 -22.62 -58.76 0.00
CA GLU A 152 -23.14 -57.99 1.19
C GLU A 152 -22.05 -57.40 2.12
N ASP A 153 -20.78 -57.72 1.97
CA ASP A 153 -19.66 -57.38 2.86
C ASP A 153 -18.91 -56.09 2.48
N VAL A 154 -19.14 -55.54 1.29
CA VAL A 154 -18.35 -54.39 0.77
C VAL A 154 -19.25 -53.17 0.50
N VAL A 155 -18.87 -52.08 1.18
CA VAL A 155 -19.43 -50.73 0.89
C VAL A 155 -18.32 -49.88 0.27
N VAL A 156 -18.60 -49.34 -0.92
CA VAL A 156 -17.68 -48.45 -1.64
C VAL A 156 -18.24 -47.06 -1.70
N GLN A 157 -17.45 -46.07 -1.37
CA GLN A 157 -17.78 -44.67 -1.43
C GLN A 157 -16.57 -43.87 -1.93
N ALA A 158 -16.78 -42.87 -2.75
CA ALA A 158 -15.70 -41.97 -3.16
C ALA A 158 -15.05 -41.27 -1.94
N PRO A 159 -13.74 -41.01 -1.95
CA PRO A 159 -13.08 -40.25 -0.88
C PRO A 159 -13.71 -38.88 -0.71
N ALA A 160 -13.66 -38.34 0.50
CA ALA A 160 -14.09 -36.95 0.75
C ALA A 160 -13.14 -35.98 0.06
N PRO A 161 -13.63 -34.88 -0.54
CA PRO A 161 -12.75 -33.82 -1.00
C PRO A 161 -11.90 -33.28 0.18
N ALA A 162 -10.66 -32.98 -0.08
CA ALA A 162 -9.80 -32.32 0.89
C ALA A 162 -10.37 -30.93 1.27
N ARG A 163 -10.11 -30.48 2.47
CA ARG A 163 -10.57 -29.18 2.99
C ARG A 163 -9.46 -28.52 3.77
N LEU A 164 -9.39 -27.21 3.70
CA LEU A 164 -8.43 -26.41 4.48
C LEU A 164 -8.60 -26.64 6.00
N ILE A 165 -9.84 -26.73 6.43
CA ILE A 165 -10.24 -27.02 7.81
C ILE A 165 -11.07 -28.28 7.81
N GLU A 166 -10.54 -29.36 8.37
CA GLU A 166 -11.23 -30.64 8.44
C GLU A 166 -12.54 -30.50 9.24
N GLY A 167 -13.63 -30.93 8.65
CA GLY A 167 -14.98 -30.74 9.22
C GLY A 167 -15.42 -29.27 9.30
N GLY A 168 -14.62 -28.35 8.78
CA GLY A 168 -14.89 -26.91 8.81
C GLY A 168 -15.98 -26.47 7.84
N LEU A 169 -16.55 -25.30 8.15
CA LEU A 169 -17.59 -24.65 7.37
C LEU A 169 -17.07 -23.96 6.08
N PRO A 170 -15.92 -23.24 6.10
CA PRO A 170 -15.52 -22.41 4.97
C PRO A 170 -14.86 -23.21 3.86
N THR A 171 -15.01 -22.72 2.64
CA THR A 171 -14.14 -23.07 1.52
C THR A 171 -12.87 -22.21 1.57
N GLU A 172 -11.86 -22.57 0.79
CA GLU A 172 -10.60 -21.81 0.65
C GLU A 172 -10.88 -20.38 0.17
N ALA A 173 -11.84 -20.20 -0.75
CA ALA A 173 -12.27 -18.87 -1.20
C ALA A 173 -12.92 -18.05 -0.07
N THR A 174 -13.74 -18.68 0.78
CA THR A 174 -14.34 -18.01 1.95
C THR A 174 -13.27 -17.59 2.96
N VAL A 175 -12.26 -18.42 3.16
CA VAL A 175 -11.12 -18.06 4.03
C VAL A 175 -10.33 -16.89 3.42
N ALA A 176 -10.00 -16.94 2.15
CA ALA A 176 -9.35 -15.82 1.45
C ALA A 176 -10.16 -14.51 1.58
N GLN A 177 -11.51 -14.60 1.47
CA GLN A 177 -12.43 -13.48 1.68
C GLN A 177 -12.41 -12.94 3.13
N VAL A 178 -11.91 -13.66 4.11
CA VAL A 178 -11.68 -13.17 5.48
C VAL A 178 -10.29 -12.54 5.60
N LEU A 179 -9.28 -13.10 4.93
CA LEU A 179 -7.90 -12.65 5.01
C LEU A 179 -7.70 -11.28 4.34
N VAL A 180 -8.20 -11.12 3.10
CA VAL A 180 -7.96 -9.90 2.31
C VAL A 180 -8.56 -8.67 3.00
N PRO A 181 -9.86 -8.60 3.35
CA PRO A 181 -10.40 -7.46 4.08
C PRO A 181 -9.66 -7.15 5.38
N LYS A 182 -9.17 -8.19 6.09
CA LYS A 182 -8.44 -7.98 7.33
C LYS A 182 -7.06 -7.32 7.12
N TYR A 183 -6.30 -7.78 6.14
CA TYR A 183 -4.88 -7.41 6.00
C TYR A 183 -4.60 -6.44 4.85
N ALA A 184 -5.46 -6.42 3.81
CA ALA A 184 -5.38 -5.46 2.71
C ALA A 184 -6.21 -4.19 2.96
N ASP A 185 -7.46 -4.36 3.49
CA ASP A 185 -8.44 -3.28 3.66
C ASP A 185 -8.54 -2.83 5.14
N HIS A 186 -7.69 -3.41 6.01
CA HIS A 186 -7.59 -3.08 7.43
C HIS A 186 -8.90 -3.24 8.21
N LEU A 187 -9.79 -4.16 7.79
CA LEU A 187 -11.11 -4.40 8.37
C LEU A 187 -11.02 -5.44 9.52
N PRO A 188 -11.19 -5.06 10.79
CA PRO A 188 -11.12 -5.98 11.91
C PRO A 188 -12.18 -7.10 11.86
N LEU A 189 -11.85 -8.29 12.38
CA LEU A 189 -12.73 -9.45 12.33
C LEU A 189 -14.11 -9.21 12.98
N TYR A 190 -14.20 -8.36 14.00
CA TYR A 190 -15.49 -8.05 14.63
C TYR A 190 -16.42 -7.28 13.68
N ARG A 191 -15.87 -6.40 12.82
CA ARG A 191 -16.64 -5.69 11.78
C ARG A 191 -17.06 -6.65 10.67
N GLN A 192 -16.16 -7.55 10.26
CA GLN A 192 -16.50 -8.60 9.30
C GLN A 192 -17.64 -9.48 9.81
N ALA A 193 -17.61 -9.92 11.07
CA ALA A 193 -18.71 -10.67 11.70
C ALA A 193 -20.04 -9.90 11.64
N GLN A 194 -20.03 -8.59 11.87
CA GLN A 194 -21.23 -7.76 11.73
C GLN A 194 -21.72 -7.65 10.28
N ILE A 195 -20.81 -7.62 9.29
CA ILE A 195 -21.16 -7.60 7.87
C ILE A 195 -21.83 -8.91 7.49
N TYR A 196 -21.28 -10.07 7.89
CA TYR A 196 -21.89 -11.38 7.62
C TYR A 196 -23.25 -11.54 8.33
N ALA A 197 -23.39 -11.04 9.56
CA ALA A 197 -24.66 -11.07 10.28
C ALA A 197 -25.76 -10.28 9.54
N ARG A 198 -25.44 -9.13 8.92
CA ARG A 198 -26.40 -8.40 8.07
C ARG A 198 -26.83 -9.16 6.80
N GLN A 199 -25.99 -10.12 6.37
CA GLN A 199 -26.30 -11.02 5.25
C GLN A 199 -26.99 -12.33 5.71
N GLY A 200 -27.39 -12.40 6.97
CA GLY A 200 -28.09 -13.55 7.55
C GLY A 200 -27.17 -14.69 8.01
N ILE A 201 -25.83 -14.48 8.05
CA ILE A 201 -24.85 -15.49 8.45
C ILE A 201 -24.18 -15.08 9.75
N ASN A 202 -24.48 -15.82 10.81
CA ASN A 202 -23.92 -15.57 12.12
C ASN A 202 -22.57 -16.32 12.29
N LEU A 203 -21.48 -15.60 12.21
CA LEU A 203 -20.13 -16.08 12.44
C LEU A 203 -19.51 -15.30 13.62
N ASP A 204 -19.09 -16.01 14.63
CA ASP A 204 -18.39 -15.40 15.74
C ASP A 204 -16.99 -14.91 15.35
N ARG A 205 -16.55 -13.82 15.97
CA ARG A 205 -15.18 -13.30 15.80
C ARG A 205 -14.11 -14.38 16.06
N SER A 206 -14.32 -15.27 17.04
CA SER A 206 -13.42 -16.38 17.36
C SER A 206 -13.31 -17.39 16.22
N THR A 207 -14.41 -17.70 15.55
CA THR A 207 -14.45 -18.57 14.36
C THR A 207 -13.62 -17.96 13.21
N LEU A 208 -13.81 -16.67 12.94
CA LEU A 208 -13.01 -15.98 11.92
C LEU A 208 -11.52 -15.94 12.30
N ALA A 209 -11.19 -15.78 13.58
CA ALA A 209 -9.82 -15.81 14.08
C ALA A 209 -9.18 -17.21 13.92
N ASP A 210 -9.92 -18.28 14.19
CA ASP A 210 -9.47 -19.66 13.95
C ASP A 210 -9.16 -19.88 12.46
N TRP A 211 -10.03 -19.42 11.55
CA TRP A 211 -9.77 -19.53 10.10
C TRP A 211 -8.50 -18.81 9.67
N VAL A 212 -8.25 -17.61 10.22
CA VAL A 212 -7.02 -16.85 9.98
C VAL A 212 -5.79 -17.64 10.44
N GLY A 213 -5.83 -18.20 11.65
CA GLY A 213 -4.74 -18.99 12.21
C GLY A 213 -4.41 -20.22 11.38
N ARG A 214 -5.43 -20.99 10.98
CA ARG A 214 -5.25 -22.18 10.13
C ARG A 214 -4.70 -21.82 8.76
N ALA A 215 -5.24 -20.79 8.12
CA ALA A 215 -4.71 -20.32 6.84
C ALA A 215 -3.26 -19.87 6.95
N ALA A 216 -2.90 -19.14 8.00
CA ALA A 216 -1.53 -18.69 8.24
C ALA A 216 -0.55 -19.88 8.40
N TRP A 217 -0.99 -20.96 9.07
CA TRP A 217 -0.19 -22.18 9.19
C TRP A 217 0.10 -22.80 7.82
N HIS A 218 -0.90 -22.89 6.95
CA HIS A 218 -0.73 -23.43 5.59
C HIS A 218 0.10 -22.51 4.69
N LEU A 219 -0.01 -21.19 4.86
CA LEU A 219 0.72 -20.18 4.06
C LEU A 219 2.16 -19.95 4.54
N ARG A 220 2.52 -20.38 5.76
CA ARG A 220 3.85 -20.15 6.33
C ARG A 220 4.99 -20.64 5.43
N PRO A 221 4.97 -21.86 4.85
CA PRO A 221 6.05 -22.31 3.96
C PRO A 221 6.21 -21.41 2.74
N VAL A 222 5.12 -20.89 2.18
CA VAL A 222 5.15 -19.94 1.05
C VAL A 222 5.77 -18.61 1.45
N HIS A 223 5.45 -18.11 2.65
CA HIS A 223 6.05 -16.90 3.21
C HIS A 223 7.56 -17.09 3.46
N GLU A 224 7.98 -18.21 4.06
CA GLU A 224 9.39 -18.54 4.28
C GLU A 224 10.15 -18.59 2.94
N ARG A 225 9.55 -19.23 1.93
CA ARG A 225 10.14 -19.29 0.58
C ARG A 225 10.23 -17.92 -0.10
N LEU A 226 9.24 -17.04 0.11
CA LEU A 226 9.29 -15.66 -0.38
C LEU A 226 10.51 -14.92 0.20
N LEU A 227 10.74 -15.04 1.51
CA LEU A 227 11.92 -14.44 2.15
C LEU A 227 13.23 -14.99 1.56
N GLU A 228 13.34 -16.31 1.37
CA GLU A 228 14.54 -16.92 0.76
C GLU A 228 14.75 -16.41 -0.67
N THR A 229 13.68 -16.27 -1.44
CA THR A 229 13.73 -15.70 -2.80
C THR A 229 14.20 -14.24 -2.78
N LEU A 230 13.75 -13.43 -1.83
CA LEU A 230 14.23 -12.05 -1.67
C LEU A 230 15.70 -12.02 -1.25
N LYS A 231 16.13 -12.90 -0.36
CA LYS A 231 17.54 -13.02 0.09
C LYS A 231 18.51 -13.42 -1.01
N SER A 232 18.05 -14.03 -2.11
CA SER A 232 18.89 -14.31 -3.26
C SER A 232 19.26 -13.08 -4.08
N SER A 233 18.62 -11.94 -3.82
CA SER A 233 18.86 -10.68 -4.52
C SER A 233 20.19 -10.03 -4.10
N PRO A 234 20.86 -9.29 -4.99
CA PRO A 234 22.11 -8.60 -4.66
C PRO A 234 21.90 -7.38 -3.76
N LYS A 235 20.65 -6.88 -3.66
CA LYS A 235 20.29 -5.71 -2.87
C LYS A 235 18.90 -5.88 -2.25
N LEU A 236 18.78 -5.51 -0.97
CA LEU A 236 17.52 -5.41 -0.25
C LEU A 236 17.42 -4.05 0.46
N PHE A 237 16.19 -3.64 0.72
CA PHE A 237 15.86 -2.61 1.69
C PHE A 237 15.40 -3.27 2.97
N ALA A 238 15.74 -2.70 4.12
CA ALA A 238 15.23 -3.15 5.41
C ALA A 238 14.85 -1.98 6.31
N ASP A 239 13.76 -2.16 7.03
CA ASP A 239 13.26 -1.24 8.05
C ASP A 239 12.39 -2.01 9.03
N GLU A 240 12.08 -1.44 10.19
CA GLU A 240 11.19 -2.05 11.16
C GLU A 240 10.19 -1.05 11.73
N THR A 241 9.02 -1.56 12.11
CA THR A 241 7.98 -0.78 12.76
C THR A 241 7.43 -1.48 13.98
N THR A 242 6.98 -0.72 14.97
CA THR A 242 6.39 -1.28 16.18
C THR A 242 5.12 -2.06 15.88
N ALA A 243 4.94 -3.20 16.55
CA ALA A 243 3.73 -4.01 16.53
C ALA A 243 3.23 -4.18 17.97
N PRO A 244 2.20 -3.43 18.41
CA PRO A 244 1.59 -3.67 19.73
C PRO A 244 0.97 -5.07 19.78
N VAL A 245 1.26 -5.82 20.84
CA VAL A 245 0.76 -7.18 21.05
C VAL A 245 0.14 -7.26 22.42
N LEU A 246 -1.04 -7.86 22.53
CA LEU A 246 -1.71 -8.07 23.82
C LEU A 246 -0.84 -8.95 24.71
N ASP A 247 -0.64 -8.51 25.97
CA ASP A 247 0.11 -9.25 27.00
C ASP A 247 -0.87 -9.68 28.10
N PRO A 248 -1.45 -10.88 28.00
CA PRO A 248 -2.44 -11.35 28.95
C PRO A 248 -1.90 -11.35 30.39
N GLY A 249 -2.71 -10.86 31.31
CA GLY A 249 -2.35 -10.77 32.74
C GLY A 249 -1.69 -9.46 33.17
N ARG A 250 -1.22 -8.62 32.23
CA ARG A 250 -0.63 -7.30 32.56
C ARG A 250 -1.57 -6.11 32.33
N GLY A 251 -2.74 -6.31 31.72
CA GLY A 251 -3.70 -5.24 31.41
C GLY A 251 -3.19 -4.20 30.41
N LYS A 252 -2.11 -4.48 29.68
CA LYS A 252 -1.50 -3.60 28.66
C LYS A 252 -0.90 -4.41 27.50
N THR A 253 -0.62 -3.74 26.40
CA THR A 253 0.14 -4.33 25.31
C THR A 253 1.65 -4.29 25.57
N LYS A 254 2.38 -5.27 25.05
CA LYS A 254 3.84 -5.22 24.87
C LYS A 254 4.15 -4.73 23.46
N THR A 255 5.36 -4.19 23.29
CA THR A 255 5.83 -3.68 21.98
C THR A 255 6.70 -4.72 21.31
N GLY A 256 6.15 -5.43 20.35
CA GLY A 256 6.90 -6.21 19.37
C GLY A 256 7.31 -5.35 18.17
N GLN A 257 7.95 -5.98 17.19
CA GLN A 257 8.41 -5.34 15.94
C GLN A 257 8.01 -6.18 14.74
N LEU A 258 7.60 -5.52 13.66
CA LEU A 258 7.52 -6.08 12.34
C LEU A 258 8.70 -5.55 11.52
N TRP A 259 9.54 -6.47 11.07
CA TRP A 259 10.70 -6.22 10.24
C TRP A 259 10.29 -6.41 8.78
N ALA A 260 10.54 -5.43 7.93
CA ALA A 260 10.25 -5.48 6.51
C ALA A 260 11.56 -5.64 5.72
N TYR A 261 11.58 -6.60 4.82
CA TYR A 261 12.66 -6.80 3.85
C TYR A 261 12.06 -6.70 2.47
N ALA A 262 12.48 -5.72 1.68
CA ALA A 262 11.90 -5.41 0.40
C ALA A 262 12.92 -5.40 -0.73
N ARG A 263 12.50 -5.85 -1.90
CA ARG A 263 13.20 -5.70 -3.18
C ARG A 263 12.36 -4.85 -4.12
N ASP A 264 12.99 -3.90 -4.78
CA ASP A 264 12.40 -3.19 -5.93
C ASP A 264 13.55 -2.74 -6.85
N ASP A 265 13.65 -3.38 -7.98
CA ASP A 265 14.72 -3.14 -8.96
C ASP A 265 14.26 -2.27 -10.13
N ARG A 266 12.97 -1.91 -10.19
CA ARG A 266 12.39 -1.08 -11.25
C ARG A 266 13.06 0.31 -11.41
N PRO A 267 13.49 0.99 -10.33
CA PRO A 267 14.12 2.31 -10.47
C PRO A 267 15.42 2.34 -11.28
N TRP A 268 16.12 1.20 -11.39
CA TRP A 268 17.35 1.08 -12.17
C TRP A 268 17.22 0.10 -13.36
N GLY A 269 15.99 -0.26 -13.74
CA GLY A 269 15.71 -1.11 -14.90
C GLY A 269 16.04 -2.60 -14.68
N GLY A 270 16.12 -3.05 -13.42
CA GLY A 270 16.32 -4.46 -13.10
C GLY A 270 15.09 -5.30 -13.44
N SER A 271 15.33 -6.58 -13.79
CA SER A 271 14.29 -7.52 -14.24
C SER A 271 13.56 -8.22 -13.11
N ASP A 272 14.14 -8.24 -11.91
CA ASP A 272 13.55 -8.97 -10.79
C ASP A 272 12.29 -8.29 -10.28
N PRO A 273 11.18 -9.03 -10.14
CA PRO A 273 9.92 -8.44 -9.69
C PRO A 273 10.02 -7.95 -8.25
N PRO A 274 9.32 -6.84 -7.92
CA PRO A 274 9.31 -6.30 -6.56
C PRO A 274 8.63 -7.27 -5.59
N GLY A 275 9.07 -7.24 -4.33
CA GLY A 275 8.47 -8.06 -3.28
C GLY A 275 8.83 -7.56 -1.90
N VAL A 276 8.02 -7.93 -0.91
CA VAL A 276 8.26 -7.62 0.50
C VAL A 276 7.91 -8.81 1.40
N ALA A 277 8.78 -9.09 2.35
CA ALA A 277 8.53 -10.04 3.43
C ALA A 277 8.59 -9.33 4.79
N TYR A 278 7.55 -9.50 5.58
CA TYR A 278 7.53 -9.04 6.98
C TYR A 278 7.83 -10.21 7.90
N ILE A 279 8.58 -9.94 8.97
CA ILE A 279 8.85 -10.92 10.02
C ILE A 279 8.55 -10.28 11.36
N TYR A 280 7.75 -10.94 12.17
CA TYR A 280 7.49 -10.51 13.53
C TYR A 280 8.64 -10.92 14.46
N ALA A 281 8.99 -10.03 15.38
CA ALA A 281 9.87 -10.33 16.50
C ALA A 281 9.35 -9.65 17.77
N PRO A 282 9.49 -10.29 18.97
CA PRO A 282 8.98 -9.74 20.22
C PRO A 282 9.76 -8.54 20.74
N ASP A 283 10.91 -8.22 20.11
CA ASP A 283 11.79 -7.11 20.49
C ASP A 283 12.57 -6.55 19.29
N ARG A 284 13.33 -5.46 19.52
CA ARG A 284 14.18 -4.78 18.52
C ARG A 284 15.67 -5.08 18.73
N LYS A 285 16.04 -6.29 19.10
CA LYS A 285 17.45 -6.64 19.31
C LYS A 285 18.18 -6.91 17.99
N ALA A 286 19.50 -6.66 18.00
CA ALA A 286 20.38 -6.88 16.82
C ALA A 286 20.42 -8.36 16.35
N GLU A 287 20.11 -9.30 17.23
CA GLU A 287 20.02 -10.74 16.93
C GLU A 287 18.90 -11.05 15.90
N ARG A 288 17.86 -10.20 15.86
CA ARG A 288 16.71 -10.41 14.96
C ARG A 288 17.11 -10.29 13.50
N PRO A 289 17.63 -9.15 13.01
CA PRO A 289 18.08 -9.06 11.62
C PRO A 289 19.22 -10.04 11.29
N LEU A 290 20.06 -10.44 12.27
CA LEU A 290 21.06 -11.49 12.07
C LEU A 290 20.42 -12.84 11.73
N ALA A 291 19.36 -13.23 12.44
CA ALA A 291 18.65 -14.47 12.20
C ALA A 291 17.83 -14.40 10.89
N HIS A 292 17.11 -13.30 10.66
CA HIS A 292 16.25 -13.14 9.48
C HIS A 292 17.04 -13.15 8.17
N LEU A 293 18.20 -12.48 8.16
CA LEU A 293 19.06 -12.35 6.97
C LEU A 293 20.24 -13.32 6.98
N ALA A 294 20.15 -14.42 7.72
CA ALA A 294 21.15 -15.48 7.66
C ALA A 294 21.32 -15.96 6.21
N GLY A 295 22.57 -16.00 5.72
CA GLY A 295 22.90 -16.35 4.34
C GLY A 295 22.79 -15.24 3.30
N PHE A 296 22.22 -14.08 3.64
CA PHE A 296 22.26 -12.91 2.75
C PHE A 296 23.65 -12.26 2.75
N ALA A 297 24.18 -11.98 1.57
CA ALA A 297 25.50 -11.37 1.35
C ALA A 297 25.40 -10.35 0.21
N GLY A 298 24.74 -9.24 0.47
CA GLY A 298 24.51 -8.20 -0.52
C GLY A 298 24.48 -6.81 0.09
N ILE A 299 23.95 -5.85 -0.67
CA ILE A 299 23.73 -4.48 -0.20
C ILE A 299 22.42 -4.43 0.59
N LEU A 300 22.48 -3.95 1.82
CA LEU A 300 21.30 -3.69 2.64
C LEU A 300 21.11 -2.21 2.84
N GLN A 301 20.03 -1.67 2.30
CA GLN A 301 19.72 -0.25 2.38
C GLN A 301 18.78 0.00 3.56
N VAL A 302 19.21 0.84 4.53
CA VAL A 302 18.58 0.98 5.85
C VAL A 302 18.56 2.42 6.36
N ASP A 303 17.78 2.67 7.42
CA ASP A 303 17.70 3.98 8.10
C ASP A 303 18.92 4.33 8.97
N GLY A 304 19.70 3.36 9.38
CA GLY A 304 20.87 3.54 10.26
C GLY A 304 20.65 3.04 11.70
N TYR A 305 19.66 2.15 11.93
CA TYR A 305 19.55 1.43 13.19
C TYR A 305 20.81 0.61 13.51
N GLY A 306 21.26 0.67 14.79
CA GLY A 306 22.53 0.06 15.23
C GLY A 306 22.61 -1.46 15.03
N GLY A 307 21.49 -2.16 15.06
CA GLY A 307 21.42 -3.61 14.85
C GLY A 307 21.91 -4.05 13.47
N TYR A 308 21.71 -3.25 12.43
CA TYR A 308 22.21 -3.53 11.08
C TYR A 308 23.75 -3.41 10.99
N ARG A 309 24.37 -2.54 11.82
CA ARG A 309 25.85 -2.48 11.89
C ARG A 309 26.43 -3.75 12.49
N VAL A 310 25.75 -4.33 13.50
CA VAL A 310 26.15 -5.62 14.07
C VAL A 310 26.03 -6.74 13.02
N LEU A 311 24.96 -6.73 12.23
CA LEU A 311 24.79 -7.65 11.10
C LEU A 311 25.95 -7.52 10.10
N ALA A 312 26.23 -6.31 9.62
CA ALA A 312 27.32 -6.07 8.65
C ALA A 312 28.69 -6.48 9.18
N GLY A 313 28.95 -6.28 10.49
CA GLY A 313 30.21 -6.71 11.11
C GLY A 313 30.37 -8.22 11.28
N LYS A 314 29.28 -9.01 11.13
CA LYS A 314 29.28 -10.47 11.31
C LYS A 314 28.97 -11.26 10.02
N SER A 315 28.63 -10.58 8.94
CA SER A 315 28.23 -11.17 7.67
C SER A 315 28.83 -10.41 6.48
N GLY A 316 28.65 -10.92 5.27
CA GLY A 316 29.07 -10.25 4.03
C GLY A 316 28.15 -9.09 3.59
N VAL A 317 27.30 -8.57 4.48
CA VAL A 317 26.35 -7.50 4.18
C VAL A 317 27.06 -6.14 4.14
N THR A 318 26.82 -5.40 3.07
CA THR A 318 27.28 -4.02 2.90
C THR A 318 26.11 -3.06 3.14
N LEU A 319 26.27 -2.11 4.09
CA LEU A 319 25.22 -1.14 4.40
C LEU A 319 25.24 0.07 3.48
N ALA A 320 24.07 0.47 2.99
CA ALA A 320 23.81 1.77 2.40
C ALA A 320 22.77 2.53 3.24
N PHE A 321 22.93 3.84 3.42
CA PHE A 321 22.06 4.63 4.28
C PHE A 321 21.18 5.59 3.49
N CYS A 322 20.11 6.04 4.15
CA CYS A 322 19.02 6.80 3.56
C CYS A 322 19.21 8.32 3.75
N TRP A 323 19.27 9.07 2.64
CA TRP A 323 19.31 10.53 2.67
C TRP A 323 18.02 11.18 3.13
N ALA A 324 16.86 10.50 3.00
CA ALA A 324 15.60 11.03 3.50
C ALA A 324 15.63 11.22 5.03
N HIS A 325 16.27 10.31 5.78
CA HIS A 325 16.47 10.43 7.22
C HIS A 325 17.41 11.58 7.60
N VAL A 326 18.47 11.81 6.81
CA VAL A 326 19.34 12.98 6.96
C VAL A 326 18.56 14.26 6.71
N ARG A 327 17.81 14.31 5.59
CA ARG A 327 17.01 15.46 5.21
C ARG A 327 15.96 15.80 6.28
N ARG A 328 15.28 14.81 6.85
CA ARG A 328 14.27 15.01 7.91
C ARG A 328 14.85 15.72 9.11
N ARG A 329 16.05 15.34 9.58
CA ARG A 329 16.71 15.99 10.73
C ARG A 329 16.98 17.48 10.50
N PHE A 330 17.45 17.86 9.30
CA PHE A 330 17.66 19.27 8.96
C PHE A 330 16.34 20.00 8.75
N TYR A 331 15.32 19.33 8.18
CA TYR A 331 13.99 19.90 7.97
C TYR A 331 13.30 20.27 9.30
N GLU A 332 13.33 19.38 10.28
CA GLU A 332 12.76 19.64 11.61
C GLU A 332 13.40 20.88 12.28
N LEU A 333 14.68 21.10 12.05
CA LEU A 333 15.39 22.29 12.57
C LEU A 333 15.00 23.56 11.82
N ALA A 334 14.93 23.50 10.49
CA ALA A 334 14.57 24.66 9.66
C ALA A 334 13.10 25.05 9.80
N ALA A 335 12.20 24.07 10.06
CA ALA A 335 10.78 24.32 10.27
C ALA A 335 10.45 24.90 11.67
N ALA A 336 11.31 24.64 12.66
CA ALA A 336 11.07 25.10 14.03
C ALA A 336 11.49 26.57 14.26
N ASN A 337 12.58 27.04 13.63
CA ASN A 337 13.13 28.39 13.79
C ASN A 337 14.00 28.76 12.57
N PRO A 338 14.31 30.04 12.35
CA PRO A 338 15.32 30.45 11.37
C PRO A 338 16.64 29.73 11.62
N ALA A 339 17.00 28.80 10.73
CA ALA A 339 18.19 27.96 10.86
C ALA A 339 18.98 27.94 9.53
N PRO A 340 19.78 28.99 9.24
CA PRO A 340 20.43 29.16 7.94
C PRO A 340 21.32 27.97 7.54
N ILE A 341 22.05 27.36 8.49
CA ILE A 341 22.87 26.19 8.22
C ILE A 341 21.99 24.97 7.84
N ALA A 342 20.88 24.76 8.54
CA ALA A 342 19.97 23.66 8.21
C ALA A 342 19.28 23.88 6.85
N SER A 343 18.90 25.12 6.53
CA SER A 343 18.32 25.49 5.24
C SER A 343 19.30 25.29 4.09
N GLU A 344 20.57 25.65 4.27
CA GLU A 344 21.61 25.42 3.27
C GLU A 344 21.90 23.92 3.09
N ALA A 345 21.93 23.13 4.17
CA ALA A 345 22.03 21.68 4.07
C ALA A 345 20.88 21.07 3.25
N LEU A 346 19.64 21.54 3.48
CA LEU A 346 18.46 21.11 2.72
C LEU A 346 18.57 21.47 1.23
N ARG A 347 19.07 22.66 0.91
CA ARG A 347 19.31 23.09 -0.48
C ARG A 347 20.29 22.17 -1.19
N ARG A 348 21.43 21.85 -0.55
CA ARG A 348 22.44 20.94 -1.10
C ARG A 348 21.92 19.52 -1.27
N ILE A 349 21.13 19.01 -0.31
CA ILE A 349 20.47 17.70 -0.44
C ILE A 349 19.46 17.72 -1.59
N ALA A 350 18.72 18.80 -1.79
CA ALA A 350 17.76 18.91 -2.89
C ALA A 350 18.44 18.83 -4.28
N GLU A 351 19.68 19.27 -4.40
CA GLU A 351 20.45 19.12 -5.65
C GLU A 351 20.75 17.66 -5.97
N LEU A 352 21.10 16.85 -4.95
CA LEU A 352 21.27 15.40 -5.13
C LEU A 352 19.97 14.74 -5.63
N TYR A 353 18.82 15.09 -5.03
CA TYR A 353 17.52 14.56 -5.46
C TYR A 353 17.12 14.98 -6.88
N ARG A 354 17.54 16.16 -7.36
CA ARG A 354 17.33 16.55 -8.77
C ARG A 354 18.08 15.63 -9.72
N VAL A 355 19.34 15.32 -9.42
CA VAL A 355 20.12 14.36 -10.23
C VAL A 355 19.42 13.00 -10.27
N GLU A 356 18.96 12.48 -9.12
CA GLU A 356 18.27 11.20 -9.03
C GLU A 356 16.95 11.17 -9.81
N ASN A 357 16.21 12.28 -9.82
CA ASN A 357 14.97 12.36 -10.63
C ASN A 357 15.27 12.29 -12.13
N ASP A 358 16.36 12.90 -12.60
CA ASP A 358 16.74 12.91 -14.00
C ASP A 358 17.17 11.52 -14.51
N ILE A 359 17.75 10.70 -13.63
CA ILE A 359 18.32 9.38 -13.98
C ILE A 359 17.41 8.21 -13.59
N ARG A 360 16.22 8.49 -13.10
CA ARG A 360 15.28 7.45 -12.70
C ARG A 360 14.86 6.60 -13.90
N GLY A 361 14.88 5.27 -13.75
CA GLY A 361 14.56 4.31 -14.81
C GLY A 361 15.69 4.03 -15.78
N GLN A 362 16.84 4.72 -15.66
CA GLN A 362 18.03 4.39 -16.42
C GLN A 362 18.74 3.16 -15.83
N SER A 363 19.56 2.49 -16.65
CA SER A 363 20.34 1.34 -16.20
C SER A 363 21.32 1.68 -15.07
N ALA A 364 21.71 0.68 -14.30
CA ALA A 364 22.67 0.87 -13.20
C ALA A 364 24.01 1.49 -13.69
N GLY A 365 24.46 1.18 -14.90
CA GLY A 365 25.66 1.76 -15.51
C GLY A 365 25.52 3.26 -15.78
N GLU A 366 24.42 3.66 -16.45
CA GLU A 366 24.12 5.05 -16.77
C GLU A 366 23.94 5.90 -15.49
N ARG A 367 23.22 5.38 -14.51
CA ARG A 367 23.05 6.03 -13.20
C ARG A 367 24.40 6.26 -12.50
N ARG A 368 25.27 5.27 -12.49
CA ARG A 368 26.60 5.40 -11.93
C ARG A 368 27.40 6.51 -12.62
N THR A 369 27.42 6.54 -13.96
CA THR A 369 28.14 7.58 -14.75
C THR A 369 27.60 8.97 -14.43
N ALA A 370 26.28 9.17 -14.47
CA ALA A 370 25.67 10.47 -14.17
C ALA A 370 25.95 10.93 -12.72
N ARG A 371 25.97 10.00 -11.76
CA ARG A 371 26.29 10.31 -10.35
C ARG A 371 27.76 10.69 -10.17
N GLU A 372 28.66 10.03 -10.89
CA GLU A 372 30.08 10.38 -10.90
C GLU A 372 30.31 11.81 -11.38
N GLU A 373 29.63 12.19 -12.46
CA GLU A 373 29.76 13.51 -13.08
C GLU A 373 29.05 14.62 -12.29
N ARG A 374 27.86 14.35 -11.73
CA ARG A 374 26.97 15.39 -11.19
C ARG A 374 26.84 15.35 -9.68
N SER A 375 26.76 14.18 -9.04
CA SER A 375 26.52 14.06 -7.59
C SER A 375 27.81 14.03 -6.80
N ARG A 376 28.89 13.42 -7.30
CA ARG A 376 30.18 13.34 -6.60
C ARG A 376 30.78 14.72 -6.31
N PRO A 377 30.80 15.70 -7.25
CA PRO A 377 31.28 17.07 -6.95
C PRO A 377 30.44 17.72 -5.83
N LEU A 378 29.12 17.59 -5.84
CA LEU A 378 28.26 18.16 -4.81
C LEU A 378 28.59 17.60 -3.42
N LEU A 379 28.84 16.29 -3.32
CA LEU A 379 29.19 15.64 -2.06
C LEU A 379 30.62 15.96 -1.61
N ALA A 380 31.56 16.12 -2.55
CA ALA A 380 32.94 16.54 -2.26
C ALA A 380 33.00 17.93 -1.62
N GLU A 381 32.07 18.82 -1.94
CA GLU A 381 31.92 20.13 -1.31
C GLU A 381 31.10 20.09 -0.02
N PHE A 382 30.13 19.16 0.06
CA PHE A 382 29.21 19.12 1.18
C PHE A 382 29.81 18.56 2.45
N GLU A 383 30.65 17.54 2.38
CA GLU A 383 31.32 16.96 3.55
C GLU A 383 32.24 17.96 4.28
N PRO A 384 33.22 18.66 3.59
CA PRO A 384 34.04 19.67 4.24
C PRO A 384 33.22 20.80 4.84
N TRP A 385 32.18 21.25 4.14
CA TRP A 385 31.25 22.26 4.65
C TRP A 385 30.55 21.83 5.95
N LEU A 386 30.06 20.59 6.03
CA LEU A 386 29.48 20.06 7.27
C LEU A 386 30.48 20.00 8.41
N ARG A 387 31.73 19.61 8.13
CA ARG A 387 32.82 19.55 9.13
C ARG A 387 33.18 20.95 9.62
N GLU A 388 33.26 21.93 8.73
CA GLU A 388 33.47 23.34 9.08
C GLU A 388 32.39 23.86 10.00
N LYS A 389 31.09 23.67 9.60
CA LYS A 389 29.95 24.16 10.39
C LYS A 389 29.86 23.47 11.76
N LEU A 390 30.21 22.19 11.84
CA LEU A 390 30.28 21.47 13.12
C LEU A 390 31.32 22.08 14.08
N GLY A 391 32.46 22.57 13.55
CA GLY A 391 33.47 23.23 14.34
C GLY A 391 33.07 24.60 14.89
N LEU A 392 32.14 25.29 14.20
CA LEU A 392 31.69 26.64 14.54
C LEU A 392 30.51 26.69 15.51
N ILE A 393 29.85 25.55 15.80
CA ILE A 393 28.62 25.48 16.62
C ILE A 393 28.85 24.72 17.93
N SER A 394 28.01 25.02 18.94
CA SER A 394 28.04 24.27 20.19
C SER A 394 27.69 22.81 19.97
N GLN A 395 28.51 21.91 20.49
CA GLN A 395 28.39 20.46 20.32
C GLN A 395 27.11 19.83 20.96
N LYS A 396 26.43 20.56 21.85
CA LYS A 396 25.20 20.13 22.54
C LYS A 396 23.92 20.50 21.77
N THR A 397 24.05 21.17 20.62
CA THR A 397 22.87 21.58 19.83
C THR A 397 22.30 20.43 18.99
N LYS A 398 21.01 20.47 18.72
CA LYS A 398 20.33 19.53 17.78
C LYS A 398 20.95 19.60 16.37
N LEU A 399 21.43 20.78 15.96
CA LEU A 399 22.10 20.96 14.68
C LEU A 399 23.43 20.18 14.65
N ALA A 400 24.25 20.27 15.72
CA ALA A 400 25.48 19.48 15.83
C ALA A 400 25.18 17.97 15.84
N GLU A 401 24.08 17.54 16.46
CA GLU A 401 23.62 16.16 16.43
C GLU A 401 23.26 15.72 14.99
N ALA A 402 22.51 16.54 14.24
CA ALA A 402 22.14 16.26 12.85
C ALA A 402 23.38 16.14 11.95
N ILE A 403 24.36 17.03 12.11
CA ILE A 403 25.61 16.99 11.36
C ILE A 403 26.42 15.74 11.72
N ARG A 404 26.61 15.43 13.00
CA ARG A 404 27.31 14.20 13.44
C ARG A 404 26.61 12.93 12.96
N TYR A 405 25.27 12.90 12.99
CA TYR A 405 24.50 11.79 12.41
C TYR A 405 24.88 11.56 10.95
N THR A 406 24.94 12.62 10.15
CA THR A 406 25.30 12.57 8.74
C THR A 406 26.73 12.10 8.54
N LEU A 407 27.70 12.76 9.19
CA LEU A 407 29.14 12.46 9.04
C LEU A 407 29.49 11.05 9.52
N SER A 408 28.87 10.55 10.59
CA SER A 408 29.09 9.18 11.09
C SER A 408 28.56 8.07 10.17
N ARG A 409 27.81 8.44 9.15
CA ARG A 409 27.21 7.54 8.15
C ARG A 409 27.68 7.85 6.73
N TRP A 410 28.65 8.75 6.59
CA TRP A 410 29.05 9.34 5.31
C TRP A 410 29.39 8.27 4.26
N GLU A 411 30.21 7.30 4.59
CA GLU A 411 30.58 6.20 3.69
C GLU A 411 29.34 5.46 3.13
N GLY A 412 28.40 5.06 3.98
CA GLY A 412 27.17 4.39 3.55
C GLY A 412 26.19 5.31 2.82
N LEU A 413 26.20 6.63 3.13
CA LEU A 413 25.39 7.63 2.43
C LEU A 413 25.92 7.94 1.02
N THR A 414 27.22 7.79 0.79
CA THR A 414 27.86 8.06 -0.52
C THR A 414 27.97 6.83 -1.40
N ARG A 415 27.70 5.65 -0.88
CA ARG A 415 27.85 4.37 -1.60
C ARG A 415 27.02 4.28 -2.89
N PHE A 416 25.91 5.02 -2.99
CA PHE A 416 25.10 5.10 -4.21
C PHE A 416 25.86 5.69 -5.42
N LEU A 417 26.95 6.42 -5.19
CA LEU A 417 27.82 6.95 -6.25
C LEU A 417 28.53 5.82 -7.00
N ASP A 418 28.92 4.77 -6.28
CA ASP A 418 29.77 3.70 -6.81
C ASP A 418 28.95 2.54 -7.38
N ASP A 419 27.67 2.40 -6.96
CA ASP A 419 26.77 1.36 -7.45
C ASP A 419 25.42 1.96 -7.88
N GLY A 420 25.14 1.92 -9.18
CA GLY A 420 23.92 2.46 -9.76
C GLY A 420 22.62 1.78 -9.31
N ARG A 421 22.69 0.60 -8.69
CA ARG A 421 21.52 -0.12 -8.14
C ARG A 421 21.05 0.48 -6.81
N ILE A 422 21.91 1.16 -6.07
CA ILE A 422 21.55 1.78 -4.78
C ILE A 422 20.69 3.02 -5.03
N GLU A 423 19.61 3.15 -4.28
CA GLU A 423 18.77 4.35 -4.25
C GLU A 423 19.36 5.39 -3.29
N ILE A 424 19.04 6.67 -3.51
CA ILE A 424 19.44 7.74 -2.58
C ILE A 424 18.71 7.63 -1.23
N ASP A 425 17.54 7.00 -1.23
CA ASP A 425 16.70 6.83 -0.03
C ASP A 425 16.12 5.42 0.09
N SER A 426 15.47 5.13 1.22
CA SER A 426 14.79 3.87 1.53
C SER A 426 13.27 3.95 1.39
N ASN A 427 12.74 4.91 0.62
CA ASN A 427 11.30 5.12 0.49
C ASN A 427 10.54 3.86 0.00
N THR A 428 11.21 2.94 -0.66
CA THR A 428 10.63 1.65 -1.07
C THR A 428 10.14 0.85 0.12
N VAL A 429 10.98 0.64 1.13
CA VAL A 429 10.57 -0.12 2.33
C VAL A 429 9.66 0.71 3.23
N GLU A 430 9.83 2.03 3.30
CA GLU A 430 8.94 2.91 4.05
C GLU A 430 7.50 2.84 3.51
N ARG A 431 7.33 2.82 2.18
CA ARG A 431 6.01 2.61 1.55
C ARG A 431 5.44 1.24 1.87
N SER A 432 6.28 0.19 1.90
CA SER A 432 5.84 -1.15 2.28
C SER A 432 5.41 -1.26 3.76
N ILE A 433 5.97 -0.44 4.65
CA ILE A 433 5.56 -0.40 6.07
C ILE A 433 4.25 0.37 6.27
N ARG A 434 3.85 1.25 5.36
CA ARG A 434 2.64 2.07 5.50
C ARG A 434 1.36 1.26 5.72
N PRO A 435 1.06 0.16 4.99
CA PRO A 435 -0.11 -0.68 5.24
C PRO A 435 -0.12 -1.27 6.66
N ILE A 436 1.04 -1.65 7.18
CA ILE A 436 1.19 -2.13 8.55
C ILE A 436 0.85 -1.03 9.57
N ALA A 437 1.30 0.19 9.33
CA ALA A 437 1.01 1.33 10.19
C ALA A 437 -0.48 1.71 10.18
N LEU A 438 -1.14 1.62 9.01
CA LEU A 438 -2.59 1.85 8.87
C LEU A 438 -3.40 0.79 9.59
N ASN A 439 -3.03 -0.49 9.45
CA ASN A 439 -3.73 -1.58 10.13
C ASN A 439 -3.73 -1.39 11.65
N ARG A 440 -2.66 -0.87 12.26
CA ARG A 440 -2.60 -0.57 13.70
C ARG A 440 -3.64 0.46 14.15
N LYS A 441 -4.03 1.39 13.29
CA LYS A 441 -5.07 2.39 13.63
C LYS A 441 -6.47 1.78 13.70
N ASN A 442 -6.73 0.74 12.92
CA ASN A 442 -8.01 0.04 12.88
C ASN A 442 -8.08 -1.15 13.83
N ALA A 443 -7.02 -1.95 13.93
CA ALA A 443 -6.95 -3.17 14.72
C ALA A 443 -6.27 -2.98 16.10
N LEU A 444 -5.62 -1.85 16.33
CA LEU A 444 -4.94 -1.42 17.57
C LEU A 444 -3.76 -2.31 17.98
N PHE A 445 -3.93 -3.64 18.09
CA PHE A 445 -2.90 -4.60 18.52
C PHE A 445 -3.17 -5.99 17.94
N ALA A 446 -2.13 -6.82 17.91
CA ALA A 446 -2.27 -8.26 17.67
C ALA A 446 -2.65 -8.98 18.99
N GLY A 447 -3.52 -9.99 18.91
CA GLY A 447 -4.04 -10.71 20.08
C GLY A 447 -2.98 -11.54 20.84
N SER A 448 -1.89 -11.93 20.14
CA SER A 448 -0.76 -12.70 20.69
C SER A 448 0.45 -12.57 19.76
N ASP A 449 1.62 -13.09 20.17
CA ASP A 449 2.79 -13.21 19.29
C ASP A 449 2.47 -14.02 18.03
N GLY A 450 1.78 -15.16 18.17
CA GLY A 450 1.32 -15.96 17.03
C GLY A 450 0.39 -15.18 16.08
N CYS A 451 -0.51 -14.34 16.61
CA CYS A 451 -1.33 -13.47 15.76
C CYS A 451 -0.49 -12.43 15.01
N ALA A 452 0.61 -11.95 15.59
CA ALA A 452 1.53 -11.04 14.92
C ALA A 452 2.38 -11.75 13.84
N GLU A 453 2.76 -13.03 14.08
CA GLU A 453 3.39 -13.88 13.06
C GLU A 453 2.43 -14.16 11.89
N HIS A 454 1.15 -14.46 12.16
CA HIS A 454 0.13 -14.63 11.14
C HIS A 454 -0.04 -13.35 10.31
N TRP A 455 -0.04 -12.20 10.97
CA TRP A 455 -0.10 -10.91 10.30
C TRP A 455 1.10 -10.72 9.37
N ALA A 456 2.32 -10.94 9.86
CA ALA A 456 3.54 -10.85 9.07
C ALA A 456 3.47 -11.72 7.80
N ALA A 457 3.12 -13.01 7.96
CA ALA A 457 3.08 -13.96 6.85
C ALA A 457 2.04 -13.58 5.78
N ILE A 458 0.79 -13.32 6.19
CA ILE A 458 -0.30 -13.04 5.25
C ILE A 458 -0.09 -11.68 4.58
N ALA A 459 0.31 -10.65 5.34
CA ALA A 459 0.57 -9.32 4.77
C ALA A 459 1.73 -9.35 3.75
N SER A 460 2.76 -10.17 3.96
CA SER A 460 3.86 -10.34 3.00
C SER A 460 3.37 -10.80 1.63
N LEU A 461 2.50 -11.80 1.62
CA LEU A 461 1.95 -12.35 0.38
C LEU A 461 1.03 -11.33 -0.30
N ILE A 462 0.14 -10.70 0.45
CA ILE A 462 -0.80 -9.69 -0.07
C ILE A 462 -0.05 -8.47 -0.64
N GLU A 463 0.90 -7.90 0.09
CA GLU A 463 1.62 -6.72 -0.38
C GLU A 463 2.54 -7.05 -1.56
N THR A 464 3.13 -8.25 -1.60
CA THR A 464 3.87 -8.71 -2.79
C THR A 464 2.95 -8.88 -4.00
N CYS A 465 1.71 -9.38 -3.83
CA CYS A 465 0.70 -9.40 -4.89
C CYS A 465 0.43 -7.99 -5.42
N LYS A 466 0.14 -7.03 -4.54
CA LYS A 466 -0.14 -5.63 -4.91
C LYS A 466 1.01 -4.96 -5.65
N LEU A 467 2.26 -5.24 -5.26
CA LEU A 467 3.44 -4.69 -5.93
C LEU A 467 3.61 -5.19 -7.38
N ASN A 468 2.95 -6.29 -7.72
CA ASN A 468 3.04 -6.99 -9.01
C ASN A 468 1.70 -7.05 -9.76
N ASP A 469 0.71 -6.24 -9.36
CA ASP A 469 -0.62 -6.19 -9.98
C ASP A 469 -1.35 -7.54 -10.01
N VAL A 470 -1.04 -8.43 -9.03
CA VAL A 470 -1.73 -9.70 -8.81
C VAL A 470 -2.89 -9.48 -7.85
N GLU A 471 -4.09 -9.93 -8.22
CA GLU A 471 -5.28 -9.78 -7.36
C GLU A 471 -5.18 -10.70 -6.12
N PRO A 472 -5.14 -10.14 -4.88
CA PRO A 472 -4.82 -10.90 -3.68
C PRO A 472 -5.86 -11.96 -3.29
N LEU A 473 -7.15 -11.73 -3.58
CA LEU A 473 -8.24 -12.66 -3.22
C LEU A 473 -8.16 -13.95 -4.05
N GLY A 474 -8.08 -13.81 -5.36
CA GLY A 474 -7.92 -14.93 -6.27
C GLY A 474 -6.63 -15.69 -6.03
N TYR A 475 -5.53 -14.95 -5.79
CA TYR A 475 -4.24 -15.55 -5.44
C TYR A 475 -4.34 -16.43 -4.18
N LEU A 476 -4.82 -15.89 -3.06
CA LEU A 476 -4.92 -16.63 -1.81
C LEU A 476 -5.89 -17.81 -1.90
N ALA A 477 -7.03 -17.64 -2.57
CA ALA A 477 -7.99 -18.73 -2.79
C ALA A 477 -7.36 -19.87 -3.61
N ASN A 478 -6.62 -19.54 -4.66
CA ASN A 478 -5.94 -20.52 -5.50
C ASN A 478 -4.80 -21.23 -4.74
N VAL A 479 -3.93 -20.50 -4.06
CA VAL A 479 -2.81 -21.06 -3.28
C VAL A 479 -3.33 -21.99 -2.20
N LEU A 480 -4.32 -21.56 -1.41
CA LEU A 480 -4.92 -22.42 -0.37
C LEU A 480 -5.54 -23.68 -0.98
N SER A 481 -6.24 -23.56 -2.10
CA SER A 481 -6.81 -24.73 -2.81
C SER A 481 -5.73 -25.67 -3.30
N ARG A 482 -4.65 -25.17 -3.90
CA ARG A 482 -3.52 -26.00 -4.36
C ARG A 482 -2.85 -26.74 -3.21
N ILE A 483 -2.58 -26.06 -2.09
CA ILE A 483 -1.96 -26.66 -0.90
C ILE A 483 -2.82 -27.81 -0.38
N VAL A 484 -4.13 -27.58 -0.21
CA VAL A 484 -5.08 -28.57 0.31
C VAL A 484 -5.18 -29.80 -0.61
N ASN A 485 -5.10 -29.59 -1.91
CA ASN A 485 -5.12 -30.67 -2.91
C ASN A 485 -3.75 -31.36 -3.11
N GLY A 486 -2.77 -31.12 -2.22
CA GLY A 486 -1.50 -31.84 -2.19
C GLY A 486 -0.43 -31.29 -3.13
N HIS A 487 -0.39 -29.97 -3.32
CA HIS A 487 0.69 -29.36 -4.10
C HIS A 487 2.06 -29.74 -3.52
N PRO A 488 3.02 -30.23 -4.35
CA PRO A 488 4.30 -30.73 -3.85
C PRO A 488 5.15 -29.60 -3.27
N ASN A 489 5.74 -29.80 -2.09
CA ASN A 489 6.67 -28.83 -1.49
C ASN A 489 7.91 -28.54 -2.38
N SER A 490 8.30 -29.50 -3.23
CA SER A 490 9.39 -29.30 -4.20
C SER A 490 9.06 -28.26 -5.28
N GLN A 491 7.80 -27.91 -5.45
CA GLN A 491 7.29 -26.92 -6.41
C GLN A 491 6.71 -25.69 -5.70
N ILE A 492 7.18 -25.40 -4.49
CA ILE A 492 6.64 -24.28 -3.68
C ILE A 492 6.81 -22.91 -4.38
N ASP A 493 7.77 -22.78 -5.29
CA ASP A 493 7.98 -21.55 -6.08
C ASP A 493 6.77 -21.21 -6.96
N ASP A 494 6.00 -22.21 -7.41
CA ASP A 494 4.75 -22.02 -8.15
C ASP A 494 3.63 -21.39 -7.31
N LEU A 495 3.79 -21.34 -5.99
CA LEU A 495 2.86 -20.73 -5.05
C LEU A 495 3.25 -19.30 -4.66
N LEU A 496 4.42 -18.82 -5.07
CA LEU A 496 4.82 -17.44 -4.78
C LEU A 496 3.96 -16.44 -5.56
N PRO A 497 3.65 -15.25 -5.00
CA PRO A 497 2.97 -14.20 -5.76
C PRO A 497 3.64 -13.87 -7.09
N LEU A 498 4.97 -14.02 -7.15
CA LEU A 498 5.81 -13.76 -8.33
C LEU A 498 5.50 -14.70 -9.50
N ALA A 499 5.03 -15.92 -9.21
CA ALA A 499 4.63 -16.90 -10.24
C ALA A 499 3.28 -16.56 -10.91
N TYR A 500 2.50 -15.62 -10.32
CA TYR A 500 1.18 -15.24 -10.81
C TYR A 500 1.18 -13.98 -11.68
N ILE A 501 2.31 -13.31 -11.85
CA ILE A 501 2.42 -12.04 -12.62
C ILE A 501 1.92 -12.19 -14.05
N THR A 502 2.09 -13.36 -14.66
CA THR A 502 1.73 -13.66 -16.05
C THR A 502 0.45 -14.48 -16.20
N ALA A 503 -0.28 -14.73 -15.10
CA ALA A 503 -1.48 -15.53 -15.11
C ALA A 503 -2.75 -14.68 -15.33
N PRO A 504 -3.29 -14.58 -16.56
CA PRO A 504 -4.44 -13.73 -16.86
C PRO A 504 -5.77 -14.21 -16.24
N GLU A 505 -5.82 -15.47 -15.77
CA GLU A 505 -7.06 -16.10 -15.28
C GLU A 505 -7.50 -15.63 -13.89
N LEU A 506 -6.64 -14.98 -13.10
CA LEU A 506 -6.99 -14.52 -11.75
C LEU A 506 -7.70 -13.16 -11.72
N GLN A 507 -7.76 -12.45 -12.85
CA GLN A 507 -8.47 -11.16 -12.94
C GLN A 507 -10.00 -11.29 -13.01
N ALA A 508 -10.53 -12.50 -13.12
CA ALA A 508 -11.95 -12.77 -13.41
C ALA A 508 -12.73 -13.38 -12.25
N VAL A 509 -12.25 -13.32 -11.01
CA VAL A 509 -13.03 -13.77 -9.84
C VAL A 509 -13.62 -12.55 -9.13
N ALA A 510 -14.63 -11.96 -9.77
CA ALA A 510 -15.62 -11.09 -9.14
C ALA A 510 -16.91 -11.86 -8.87
#